data_f74bdb49304ab2779360806dcb974b0a
#
_entry.id   f74bdb49304ab2779360806dcb974b0a
#
_cell.length_a   1.000
_cell.length_b   1.000
_cell.length_c   1.000
_cell.angle_alpha   90.00
_cell.angle_beta   90.00
_cell.angle_gamma   90.00
#
_symmetry.space_group_name_H-M   'P 1'
#
loop_
_entity.id
_entity.type
_entity.pdbx_description
1 polymer ?
#
loop_
_entity_poly.entity_id
_entity_poly.type
_entity_poly.pdbx_seq_one_letter_code
_entity_poly.pdbx_strand_id
1 'polypeptide(L)'
;MTLFFTALLALGCGSDDTKADHDHHDHHDHHDSTLPDDFDDSTEQSTESGIVVSYSTDPEALTESEEFSVIITHSGGVITEVDATMPSHGGHGMNVSPDLDDDGEGTVIANPFQFHMPGHWELFVQLENDEGAIETVRFDMACCD
;
A
#
# COMPACT_ATOMS: atom_id res chain seq x y z
N MET A 1 -23.79 17.64 68.35
CA MET A 1 -24.93 18.47 67.97
C MET A 1 -25.57 17.79 66.75
N THR A 2 -26.68 17.25 67.02
CA THR A 2 -27.58 16.38 66.28
C THR A 2 -28.15 17.09 65.07
N LEU A 3 -28.33 16.41 63.92
CA LEU A 3 -29.62 16.46 63.22
C LEU A 3 -29.63 15.40 62.08
N PHE A 4 -30.55 14.49 62.31
CA PHE A 4 -31.14 13.54 61.34
C PHE A 4 -31.94 14.28 60.26
N PHE A 5 -31.97 13.78 59.04
CA PHE A 5 -33.19 13.80 58.26
C PHE A 5 -33.28 12.57 57.36
N THR A 6 -34.44 12.00 57.48
CA THR A 6 -34.93 10.71 57.02
C THR A 6 -35.64 10.86 55.67
N ALA A 7 -35.55 9.82 54.87
CA ALA A 7 -36.51 9.20 53.95
C ALA A 7 -37.16 10.02 52.80
N LEU A 8 -37.24 9.43 51.63
CA LEU A 8 -38.50 8.86 51.12
C LEU A 8 -38.25 7.98 49.89
N LEU A 9 -38.87 6.81 49.91
CA LEU A 9 -38.99 5.87 48.80
C LEU A 9 -39.93 6.44 47.73
N ALA A 10 -39.66 6.18 46.46
CA ALA A 10 -40.69 6.05 45.43
C ALA A 10 -40.34 4.89 44.50
N LEU A 11 -41.11 3.84 44.62
CA LEU A 11 -41.21 2.77 43.63
C LEU A 11 -41.90 3.33 42.37
N GLY A 12 -41.30 3.08 41.21
CA GLY A 12 -41.90 3.28 39.91
C GLY A 12 -41.57 2.10 39.03
N CYS A 13 -42.43 1.07 38.99
CA CYS A 13 -42.46 0.10 37.93
C CYS A 13 -42.89 0.78 36.63
N GLY A 14 -42.12 0.65 35.61
CA GLY A 14 -42.48 0.98 34.24
C GLY A 14 -41.76 -0.01 33.34
N SER A 15 -42.44 -1.11 33.01
CA SER A 15 -42.08 -2.01 31.93
C SER A 15 -42.44 -1.30 30.63
N ASP A 16 -41.43 -1.05 29.81
CA ASP A 16 -41.63 -0.81 28.40
C ASP A 16 -40.58 -1.65 27.64
N ASP A 17 -41.08 -2.81 27.19
CA ASP A 17 -40.45 -3.63 26.15
C ASP A 17 -40.51 -2.88 24.83
N THR A 18 -39.52 -2.04 24.55
CA THR A 18 -39.24 -1.65 23.19
C THR A 18 -38.08 -2.56 22.69
N LYS A 19 -38.46 -3.61 21.98
CA LYS A 19 -37.60 -4.30 21.05
C LYS A 19 -37.05 -3.26 20.08
N ALA A 20 -35.86 -2.80 20.34
CA ALA A 20 -35.05 -2.20 19.30
C ALA A 20 -34.54 -3.37 18.43
N ASP A 21 -35.16 -3.54 17.26
CA ASP A 21 -34.59 -4.25 16.17
C ASP A 21 -33.28 -3.51 15.80
N HIS A 22 -32.17 -4.01 16.33
CA HIS A 22 -30.88 -3.68 15.79
C HIS A 22 -30.78 -4.36 14.43
N ASP A 23 -31.19 -3.63 13.40
CA ASP A 23 -30.71 -3.89 12.06
C ASP A 23 -29.19 -3.75 12.12
N HIS A 24 -28.52 -4.88 12.34
CA HIS A 24 -27.14 -5.04 11.96
C HIS A 24 -27.10 -4.91 10.44
N HIS A 25 -26.96 -3.68 9.97
CA HIS A 25 -26.35 -3.46 8.68
C HIS A 25 -24.90 -3.98 8.82
N ASP A 26 -24.72 -5.24 8.50
CA ASP A 26 -23.44 -5.74 8.08
C ASP A 26 -23.03 -4.92 6.85
N HIS A 27 -22.41 -3.78 7.11
CA HIS A 27 -21.55 -3.17 6.13
C HIS A 27 -20.41 -4.16 5.93
N HIS A 28 -20.64 -5.15 5.06
CA HIS A 28 -19.57 -5.74 4.34
C HIS A 28 -19.00 -4.59 3.50
N ASP A 29 -18.02 -3.90 4.07
CA ASP A 29 -17.07 -3.15 3.27
C ASP A 29 -16.44 -4.19 2.34
N HIS A 30 -17.10 -4.41 1.21
CA HIS A 30 -16.43 -4.94 0.06
C HIS A 30 -15.36 -3.90 -0.24
N HIS A 31 -14.14 -4.18 0.22
CA HIS A 31 -12.97 -3.55 -0.34
C HIS A 31 -12.98 -3.95 -1.80
N ASP A 32 -13.72 -3.16 -2.57
CA ASP A 32 -13.69 -3.23 -4.02
C ASP A 32 -12.26 -2.81 -4.38
N SER A 33 -11.42 -3.77 -4.72
CA SER A 33 -10.04 -3.57 -5.16
C SER A 33 -10.05 -3.00 -6.58
N THR A 34 -10.92 -2.02 -6.82
CA THR A 34 -10.97 -1.33 -8.10
C THR A 34 -9.72 -0.50 -8.26
N LEU A 35 -9.01 -0.74 -9.35
CA LEU A 35 -7.90 0.09 -9.77
C LEU A 35 -8.42 1.52 -10.04
N PRO A 36 -7.61 2.56 -9.82
CA PRO A 36 -8.02 3.92 -10.12
C PRO A 36 -8.30 4.11 -11.61
N ASP A 37 -9.15 5.10 -11.95
CA ASP A 37 -9.52 5.39 -13.35
C ASP A 37 -8.32 5.80 -14.23
N ASP A 38 -7.26 6.29 -13.61
CA ASP A 38 -6.01 6.75 -14.22
C ASP A 38 -4.86 5.74 -14.07
N PHE A 39 -5.18 4.48 -13.72
CA PHE A 39 -4.18 3.41 -13.63
C PHE A 39 -3.43 3.25 -14.96
N ASP A 40 -2.09 3.34 -14.89
CA ASP A 40 -1.18 3.18 -16.03
C ASP A 40 -0.41 1.85 -15.90
N ASP A 41 -0.72 0.88 -16.71
CA ASP A 41 -0.06 -0.44 -16.76
C ASP A 41 1.31 -0.43 -17.47
N SER A 42 1.84 0.76 -17.77
CA SER A 42 3.15 0.92 -18.39
C SER A 42 4.26 0.38 -17.48
N THR A 43 5.08 -0.49 -18.03
CA THR A 43 6.27 -1.02 -17.35
C THR A 43 7.56 -0.27 -17.71
N GLU A 44 7.45 0.84 -18.44
CA GLU A 44 8.57 1.69 -18.84
C GLU A 44 8.24 3.17 -18.65
N GLN A 45 9.15 3.89 -18.01
CA GLN A 45 9.07 5.31 -17.74
C GLN A 45 10.41 5.98 -18.03
N SER A 46 10.39 7.29 -18.24
CA SER A 46 11.61 8.10 -18.40
C SER A 46 11.71 9.14 -17.31
N THR A 47 12.91 9.34 -16.79
CA THR A 47 13.21 10.44 -15.86
C THR A 47 13.22 11.79 -16.56
N GLU A 48 13.33 12.88 -15.81
CA GLU A 48 13.46 14.24 -16.36
C GLU A 48 14.75 14.39 -17.18
N SER A 49 15.84 13.71 -16.79
CA SER A 49 17.10 13.71 -17.55
C SER A 49 17.08 12.78 -18.76
N GLY A 50 15.99 12.03 -18.97
CA GLY A 50 15.82 11.13 -20.11
C GLY A 50 16.41 9.73 -19.92
N ILE A 51 16.72 9.32 -18.67
CA ILE A 51 17.08 7.94 -18.37
C ILE A 51 15.80 7.10 -18.46
N VAL A 52 15.85 6.06 -19.29
CA VAL A 52 14.74 5.10 -19.42
C VAL A 52 14.90 4.05 -18.32
N VAL A 53 13.81 3.80 -17.59
CA VAL A 53 13.72 2.78 -16.55
C VAL A 53 12.55 1.87 -16.89
N SER A 54 12.76 0.57 -16.84
CA SER A 54 11.68 -0.42 -16.99
C SER A 54 11.78 -1.48 -15.89
N TYR A 55 10.65 -2.13 -15.61
CA TYR A 55 10.63 -3.20 -14.63
C TYR A 55 9.88 -4.43 -15.14
N SER A 56 10.20 -5.56 -14.52
CA SER A 56 9.43 -6.81 -14.56
C SER A 56 9.47 -7.48 -13.19
N THR A 57 8.61 -8.47 -12.98
CA THR A 57 8.56 -9.24 -11.73
C THR A 57 8.87 -10.71 -11.97
N ASP A 58 9.44 -11.35 -10.96
CA ASP A 58 9.67 -12.80 -10.94
C ASP A 58 9.14 -13.38 -9.60
N PRO A 59 8.03 -14.15 -9.63
CA PRO A 59 7.21 -14.51 -10.80
C PRO A 59 6.45 -13.32 -11.42
N GLU A 60 6.03 -13.46 -12.69
CA GLU A 60 5.24 -12.45 -13.42
C GLU A 60 3.85 -12.26 -12.79
N ALA A 61 3.21 -13.36 -12.36
CA ALA A 61 1.94 -13.31 -11.66
C ALA A 61 2.17 -13.17 -10.15
N LEU A 62 1.68 -12.07 -9.58
CA LEU A 62 1.82 -11.78 -8.16
C LEU A 62 0.74 -12.47 -7.33
N THR A 63 1.13 -12.99 -6.18
CA THR A 63 0.24 -13.61 -5.19
C THR A 63 0.32 -12.84 -3.88
N GLU A 64 -0.83 -12.61 -3.25
CA GLU A 64 -0.90 -11.92 -1.95
C GLU A 64 -0.04 -12.63 -0.90
N SER A 65 0.76 -11.85 -0.19
CA SER A 65 1.63 -12.31 0.90
C SER A 65 2.73 -13.31 0.50
N GLU A 66 2.96 -13.52 -0.79
CA GLU A 66 4.12 -14.26 -1.29
C GLU A 66 5.25 -13.30 -1.68
N GLU A 67 6.48 -13.73 -1.46
CA GLU A 67 7.66 -12.96 -1.85
C GLU A 67 7.92 -13.09 -3.35
N PHE A 68 8.34 -11.98 -3.97
CA PHE A 68 8.76 -11.92 -5.36
C PHE A 68 9.96 -10.97 -5.52
N SER A 69 10.55 -10.96 -6.70
CA SER A 69 11.60 -10.03 -7.07
C SER A 69 11.10 -9.01 -8.07
N VAL A 70 11.59 -7.79 -7.97
CA VAL A 70 11.44 -6.75 -9.01
C VAL A 70 12.77 -6.63 -9.73
N ILE A 71 12.75 -6.84 -11.04
CA ILE A 71 13.91 -6.72 -11.92
C ILE A 71 13.79 -5.40 -12.65
N ILE A 72 14.72 -4.51 -12.43
CA ILE A 72 14.76 -3.17 -13.02
C ILE A 72 15.87 -3.12 -14.06
N THR A 73 15.55 -2.59 -15.24
CA THR A 73 16.57 -2.24 -16.24
C THR A 73 16.58 -0.75 -16.45
N HIS A 74 17.75 -0.15 -16.57
CA HIS A 74 17.90 1.29 -16.76
C HIS A 74 18.99 1.63 -17.78
N SER A 75 18.81 2.77 -18.46
CA SER A 75 19.74 3.21 -19.51
C SER A 75 20.90 4.08 -19.00
N GLY A 76 20.96 4.36 -17.70
CA GLY A 76 22.00 5.19 -17.07
C GLY A 76 21.69 5.50 -15.62
N GLY A 77 22.60 6.23 -14.95
CA GLY A 77 22.49 6.55 -13.53
C GLY A 77 22.79 5.35 -12.61
N VAL A 78 22.53 5.53 -11.34
CA VAL A 78 22.69 4.50 -10.28
C VAL A 78 21.39 4.39 -9.51
N ILE A 79 20.78 3.21 -9.45
CA ILE A 79 19.56 2.98 -8.63
C ILE A 79 19.95 3.05 -7.15
N THR A 80 19.28 3.91 -6.41
CA THR A 80 19.56 4.14 -4.98
C THR A 80 18.50 3.60 -4.04
N GLU A 81 17.25 3.49 -4.53
CA GLU A 81 16.13 2.97 -3.75
C GLU A 81 15.06 2.37 -4.66
N VAL A 82 14.48 1.27 -4.23
CA VAL A 82 13.33 0.64 -4.86
C VAL A 82 12.38 0.20 -3.75
N ASP A 83 11.14 0.69 -3.78
CA ASP A 83 10.14 0.34 -2.76
C ASP A 83 8.74 0.48 -3.37
N ALA A 84 7.70 0.09 -2.64
CA ALA A 84 6.32 0.23 -3.08
C ALA A 84 5.38 0.63 -1.94
N THR A 85 4.35 1.40 -2.30
CA THR A 85 3.32 1.84 -1.36
C THR A 85 1.93 1.70 -1.97
N MET A 86 0.89 1.71 -1.13
CA MET A 86 -0.51 1.79 -1.55
C MET A 86 -1.02 3.23 -1.41
N PRO A 87 -1.16 3.99 -2.50
CA PRO A 87 -1.58 5.39 -2.44
C PRO A 87 -2.97 5.57 -1.81
N SER A 88 -3.91 4.69 -2.14
CA SER A 88 -5.29 4.71 -1.63
C SER A 88 -5.41 4.41 -0.13
N HIS A 89 -4.37 3.83 0.47
CA HIS A 89 -4.29 3.50 1.89
C HIS A 89 -3.36 4.44 2.68
N GLY A 90 -3.26 5.70 2.26
CA GLY A 90 -2.45 6.71 2.94
C GLY A 90 -0.95 6.48 2.82
N GLY A 91 -0.50 5.80 1.76
CA GLY A 91 0.91 5.49 1.54
C GLY A 91 1.40 4.31 2.39
N HIS A 92 0.50 3.36 2.69
CA HIS A 92 0.89 2.13 3.39
C HIS A 92 1.94 1.36 2.57
N GLY A 93 3.10 1.12 3.17
CA GLY A 93 4.23 0.46 2.51
C GLY A 93 4.25 -1.04 2.72
N MET A 94 5.23 -1.69 2.12
CA MET A 94 5.50 -3.11 2.32
C MET A 94 5.96 -3.40 3.75
N ASN A 95 5.80 -4.66 4.19
CA ASN A 95 6.30 -5.14 5.49
C ASN A 95 7.77 -5.61 5.41
N VAL A 96 8.34 -5.61 4.22
CA VAL A 96 9.72 -6.00 3.91
C VAL A 96 10.45 -4.81 3.31
N SER A 97 11.78 -4.82 3.40
CA SER A 97 12.63 -3.84 2.74
C SER A 97 13.54 -4.60 1.78
N PRO A 98 13.49 -4.31 0.49
CA PRO A 98 14.31 -5.02 -0.48
C PRO A 98 15.79 -4.65 -0.38
N ASP A 99 16.64 -5.64 -0.58
CA ASP A 99 18.04 -5.45 -0.91
C ASP A 99 18.20 -5.26 -2.43
N LEU A 100 19.16 -4.45 -2.85
CA LEU A 100 19.43 -4.19 -4.25
C LEU A 100 20.70 -4.96 -4.68
N ASP A 101 20.57 -5.82 -5.69
CA ASP A 101 21.66 -6.51 -6.34
C ASP A 101 21.84 -5.92 -7.75
N ASP A 102 22.89 -5.10 -7.90
CA ASP A 102 23.23 -4.39 -9.14
C ASP A 102 24.32 -5.15 -9.90
N ASP A 103 24.04 -5.56 -11.13
CA ASP A 103 25.02 -6.25 -11.99
C ASP A 103 26.11 -5.33 -12.58
N GLY A 104 25.93 -4.01 -12.43
CA GLY A 104 26.82 -2.99 -13.01
C GLY A 104 26.70 -2.85 -14.53
N GLU A 105 25.74 -3.53 -15.16
CA GLU A 105 25.48 -3.50 -16.61
C GLU A 105 24.10 -2.89 -16.93
N GLY A 106 23.43 -2.31 -15.91
CA GLY A 106 22.14 -1.64 -16.05
C GLY A 106 20.95 -2.50 -15.67
N THR A 107 21.18 -3.58 -14.91
CA THR A 107 20.11 -4.38 -14.30
C THR A 107 20.28 -4.42 -12.80
N VAL A 108 19.21 -4.13 -12.08
CA VAL A 108 19.14 -4.20 -10.61
C VAL A 108 18.01 -5.12 -10.21
N ILE A 109 18.28 -6.09 -9.34
CA ILE A 109 17.27 -6.96 -8.74
C ILE A 109 17.00 -6.47 -7.33
N ALA A 110 15.76 -6.07 -7.07
CA ALA A 110 15.27 -5.71 -5.74
C ALA A 110 14.49 -6.89 -5.14
N ASN A 111 14.95 -7.43 -4.01
CA ASN A 111 14.39 -8.61 -3.37
C ASN A 111 14.66 -8.60 -1.85
N PRO A 112 13.71 -9.01 -0.97
CA PRO A 112 12.35 -9.44 -1.30
C PRO A 112 11.39 -8.27 -1.51
N PHE A 113 10.40 -8.45 -2.37
CA PHE A 113 9.16 -7.68 -2.40
C PHE A 113 8.02 -8.54 -1.87
N GLN A 114 7.03 -7.93 -1.22
CA GLN A 114 5.85 -8.65 -0.75
C GLN A 114 4.67 -7.70 -0.64
N PHE A 115 3.63 -7.96 -1.42
CA PHE A 115 2.36 -7.26 -1.29
C PHE A 115 1.42 -8.06 -0.40
N HIS A 116 1.06 -7.49 0.74
CA HIS A 116 0.27 -8.15 1.77
C HIS A 116 -1.22 -7.78 1.74
N MET A 117 -1.62 -6.99 0.74
CA MET A 117 -3.01 -6.60 0.49
C MET A 117 -3.26 -6.55 -1.02
N PRO A 118 -4.45 -6.97 -1.48
CA PRO A 118 -4.85 -6.81 -2.87
C PRO A 118 -5.13 -5.35 -3.21
N GLY A 119 -5.02 -4.99 -4.47
CA GLY A 119 -5.36 -3.69 -5.01
C GLY A 119 -4.22 -2.94 -5.67
N HIS A 120 -4.32 -1.62 -5.71
CA HIS A 120 -3.37 -0.73 -6.36
C HIS A 120 -2.16 -0.44 -5.46
N TRP A 121 -0.98 -0.78 -5.98
CA TRP A 121 0.32 -0.43 -5.44
C TRP A 121 1.04 0.51 -6.40
N GLU A 122 1.88 1.38 -5.87
CA GLU A 122 2.78 2.23 -6.63
C GLU A 122 4.22 1.81 -6.32
N LEU A 123 4.91 1.25 -7.33
CA LEU A 123 6.34 1.00 -7.28
C LEU A 123 7.07 2.32 -7.57
N PHE A 124 8.03 2.69 -6.76
CA PHE A 124 8.92 3.79 -7.07
C PHE A 124 10.38 3.36 -7.12
N VAL A 125 11.08 3.92 -8.07
CA VAL A 125 12.50 3.70 -8.29
C VAL A 125 13.20 5.04 -8.23
N GLN A 126 14.11 5.22 -7.26
CA GLN A 126 14.97 6.38 -7.17
C GLN A 126 16.32 6.06 -7.80
N LEU A 127 16.83 7.01 -8.56
CA LEU A 127 18.15 6.89 -9.15
C LEU A 127 18.89 8.23 -9.06
N GLU A 128 20.21 8.13 -8.94
CA GLU A 128 21.11 9.28 -9.06
C GLU A 128 21.62 9.33 -10.50
N ASN A 129 21.39 10.46 -11.18
CA ASN A 129 21.87 10.67 -12.54
C ASN A 129 23.37 11.07 -12.57
N ASP A 130 23.94 11.20 -13.77
CA ASP A 130 25.37 11.53 -13.95
C ASP A 130 25.75 12.91 -13.38
N GLU A 131 24.78 13.77 -13.10
CA GLU A 131 24.98 15.09 -12.48
C GLU A 131 24.90 15.04 -10.95
N GLY A 132 24.59 13.88 -10.37
CA GLY A 132 24.38 13.66 -8.93
C GLY A 132 23.00 14.10 -8.43
N ALA A 133 22.04 14.32 -9.32
CA ALA A 133 20.67 14.63 -8.95
C ALA A 133 19.85 13.34 -8.76
N ILE A 134 19.03 13.33 -7.71
CA ILE A 134 18.09 12.22 -7.46
C ILE A 134 16.82 12.46 -8.25
N GLU A 135 16.46 11.48 -9.05
CA GLU A 135 15.23 11.42 -9.82
C GLU A 135 14.39 10.22 -9.41
N THR A 136 13.08 10.29 -9.58
CA THR A 136 12.17 9.21 -9.20
C THR A 136 11.23 8.91 -10.35
N VAL A 137 11.11 7.66 -10.74
CA VAL A 137 10.04 7.18 -11.61
C VAL A 137 9.06 6.34 -10.80
N ARG A 138 7.80 6.31 -11.24
CA ARG A 138 6.71 5.62 -10.55
C ARG A 138 5.94 4.77 -11.53
N PHE A 139 5.54 3.59 -11.07
CA PHE A 139 4.78 2.64 -11.87
C PHE A 139 3.59 2.15 -11.05
N ASP A 140 2.42 2.13 -11.67
CA ASP A 140 1.26 1.51 -11.07
C ASP A 140 1.37 -0.02 -11.19
N MET A 141 1.06 -0.70 -10.11
CA MET A 141 1.06 -2.16 -10.05
C MET A 141 -0.27 -2.65 -9.50
N ALA A 142 -0.85 -3.64 -10.15
CA ALA A 142 -2.00 -4.35 -9.60
C ALA A 142 -1.55 -5.61 -8.86
N CYS A 143 -1.97 -5.76 -7.63
CA CYS A 143 -1.86 -7.02 -6.87
C CYS A 143 -3.26 -7.45 -6.49
N CYS A 144 -3.48 -8.49 -6.54
CA CYS A 144 -3.46 -9.92 -6.51
C CYS A 144 -4.93 -10.29 -6.69
N ASP A 145 -5.28 -10.95 -7.75
CA ASP A 145 -6.68 -11.32 -8.07
C ASP A 145 -7.15 -12.54 -7.27
#